data_5640911144973b5d0cc9fdfe11332ac9
#
_entry.id   5640911144973b5d0cc9fdfe11332ac9
#
_cell.length_a   1.000
_cell.length_b   1.000
_cell.length_c   1.000
_cell.angle_alpha   90.00
_cell.angle_beta   90.00
_cell.angle_gamma   90.00
#
_symmetry.space_group_name_H-M   'P 1'
#
loop_
_entity.id
_entity.type
_entity.pdbx_description
1 polymer ?
#
loop_
_entity_poly.entity_id
_entity_poly.type
_entity_poly.pdbx_seq_one_letter_code
_entity_poly.pdbx_strand_id
1 'polypeptide(L)'
;LCIKDNLFFDIETTGFSRTGCFCYLIGVSFTDGRHFTVIQWLAEGASDEPLLIHKFCELAENFSSIIHFNGDNFDIPFLTKRAAIHNIPLNLDNMRSIDLFKHAKGLKSILRLESYNQTTVEHFLGIHRNDTYTGGELIKVYKEYIKNVQLPAKHADSEKLLLLHNFEDICGLIKISSIVSYNNIINKHISYKDIEYTPAYDIADESKQSDNISSTAYITLSFSLPEELPVSVLLKDEYYVLRAEL
;
A
#
# COMPACT_ATOMS: atom_id res chain seq x y z
N LEU A 1 -5.61 14.20 1.62
CA LEU A 1 -5.58 13.86 0.19
C LEU A 1 -6.99 14.02 -0.38
N CYS A 2 -7.18 14.87 -1.40
CA CYS A 2 -8.45 14.90 -2.13
C CYS A 2 -8.51 13.59 -2.95
N ILE A 3 -9.31 12.62 -2.48
CA ILE A 3 -9.32 11.24 -3.02
C ILE A 3 -9.76 11.21 -4.49
N LYS A 4 -10.58 12.19 -4.93
CA LYS A 4 -11.19 12.22 -6.27
C LYS A 4 -10.20 12.39 -7.43
N ASP A 5 -9.00 12.94 -7.17
CA ASP A 5 -8.02 13.23 -8.21
C ASP A 5 -6.88 12.20 -8.25
N ASN A 6 -7.06 11.08 -7.53
CA ASN A 6 -6.05 10.06 -7.38
C ASN A 6 -6.40 8.79 -8.15
N LEU A 7 -5.45 8.27 -8.90
CA LEU A 7 -5.50 6.97 -9.56
C LEU A 7 -4.60 5.99 -8.80
N PHE A 8 -5.18 4.96 -8.20
CA PHE A 8 -4.43 3.82 -7.67
C PHE A 8 -4.10 2.88 -8.82
N PHE A 9 -2.88 2.36 -8.87
CA PHE A 9 -2.51 1.44 -9.92
C PHE A 9 -1.44 0.43 -9.49
N ASP A 10 -1.47 -0.73 -10.15
CA ASP A 10 -0.53 -1.83 -10.02
C ASP A 10 -0.43 -2.61 -11.31
N ILE A 11 0.70 -3.23 -11.61
CA ILE A 11 0.91 -4.02 -12.82
C ILE A 11 1.48 -5.40 -12.55
N GLU A 12 1.11 -6.34 -13.46
CA GLU A 12 1.72 -7.65 -13.51
C GLU A 12 2.52 -7.84 -14.79
N THR A 13 3.69 -8.44 -14.67
CA THR A 13 4.64 -8.60 -15.76
C THR A 13 5.15 -10.02 -15.88
N THR A 14 5.58 -10.42 -17.08
CA THR A 14 6.18 -11.74 -17.30
C THR A 14 7.59 -11.89 -16.74
N GLY A 15 8.10 -10.87 -16.05
CA GLY A 15 9.40 -10.84 -15.38
C GLY A 15 9.95 -9.42 -15.23
N PHE A 16 11.14 -9.28 -14.68
CA PHE A 16 11.72 -7.97 -14.31
C PHE A 16 12.38 -7.21 -15.47
N SER A 17 12.67 -7.86 -16.60
CA SER A 17 13.34 -7.21 -17.74
C SER A 17 12.39 -6.32 -18.51
N ARG A 18 12.58 -5.02 -18.47
CA ARG A 18 11.76 -4.02 -19.17
C ARG A 18 11.81 -4.12 -20.69
N THR A 19 12.79 -4.83 -21.25
CA THR A 19 12.96 -5.03 -22.70
C THR A 19 12.63 -6.45 -23.15
N GLY A 20 12.89 -7.45 -22.29
CA GLY A 20 12.69 -8.87 -22.60
C GLY A 20 11.36 -9.44 -22.07
N CYS A 21 10.67 -8.70 -21.19
CA CYS A 21 9.37 -9.08 -20.64
C CYS A 21 8.32 -8.05 -21.03
N PHE A 22 7.06 -8.40 -20.86
CA PHE A 22 5.94 -7.52 -21.15
C PHE A 22 4.94 -7.47 -19.97
N CYS A 23 4.13 -6.41 -19.95
CA CYS A 23 3.07 -6.22 -18.98
C CYS A 23 1.83 -6.96 -19.47
N TYR A 24 1.33 -7.91 -18.67
CA TYR A 24 0.16 -8.68 -19.04
C TYR A 24 -1.13 -8.28 -18.30
N LEU A 25 -1.02 -7.54 -17.21
CA LEU A 25 -2.17 -7.06 -16.46
C LEU A 25 -1.88 -5.67 -15.91
N ILE A 26 -2.81 -4.77 -16.09
CA ILE A 26 -2.81 -3.45 -15.44
C ILE A 26 -4.11 -3.35 -14.66
N GLY A 27 -4.00 -3.13 -13.35
CA GLY A 27 -5.12 -2.83 -12.47
C GLY A 27 -5.09 -1.36 -12.06
N VAL A 28 -6.26 -0.76 -12.02
CA VAL A 28 -6.43 0.61 -11.52
C VAL A 28 -7.67 0.73 -10.66
N SER A 29 -7.66 1.70 -9.75
CA SER A 29 -8.86 2.11 -9.02
C SER A 29 -8.90 3.62 -8.83
N PHE A 30 -10.10 4.14 -8.83
CA PHE A 30 -10.40 5.54 -8.54
C PHE A 30 -11.79 5.67 -7.90
N THR A 31 -12.11 6.86 -7.39
CA THR A 31 -13.39 7.08 -6.73
C THR A 31 -14.08 8.35 -7.21
N ASP A 32 -15.40 8.31 -7.27
CA ASP A 32 -16.28 9.47 -7.45
C ASP A 32 -16.57 10.19 -6.10
N GLY A 33 -16.02 9.67 -4.99
CA GLY A 33 -16.24 10.12 -3.62
C GLY A 33 -17.36 9.37 -2.89
N ARG A 34 -18.06 8.44 -3.55
CA ARG A 34 -19.06 7.54 -2.96
C ARG A 34 -18.67 6.08 -3.10
N HIS A 35 -18.15 5.71 -4.26
CA HIS A 35 -17.77 4.34 -4.59
C HIS A 35 -16.38 4.32 -5.21
N PHE A 36 -15.66 3.22 -4.99
CA PHE A 36 -14.46 2.91 -5.73
C PHE A 36 -14.80 2.08 -6.95
N THR A 37 -14.25 2.45 -8.09
CA THR A 37 -14.30 1.68 -9.33
C THR A 37 -12.96 1.01 -9.51
N VAL A 38 -12.94 -0.30 -9.77
CA VAL A 38 -11.75 -1.06 -10.16
C VAL A 38 -11.89 -1.45 -11.63
N ILE A 39 -10.84 -1.21 -12.39
CA ILE A 39 -10.73 -1.64 -13.78
C ILE A 39 -9.45 -2.46 -13.91
N GLN A 40 -9.54 -3.59 -14.61
CA GLN A 40 -8.41 -4.47 -14.88
C GLN A 40 -8.38 -4.78 -16.38
N TRP A 41 -7.21 -4.66 -17.00
CA TRP A 41 -6.96 -5.04 -18.39
C TRP A 41 -5.97 -6.19 -18.39
N LEU A 42 -6.43 -7.36 -18.83
CA LEU A 42 -5.63 -8.60 -18.92
C LEU A 42 -5.35 -8.92 -20.39
N ALA A 43 -4.09 -9.13 -20.73
CA ALA A 43 -3.64 -9.53 -22.06
C ALA A 43 -3.79 -11.04 -22.27
N GLU A 44 -4.32 -11.46 -23.42
CA GLU A 44 -4.32 -12.87 -23.87
C GLU A 44 -2.96 -13.28 -24.47
N GLY A 45 -2.06 -12.31 -24.65
CA GLY A 45 -0.70 -12.53 -25.14
C GLY A 45 0.07 -11.23 -25.29
N ALA A 46 1.34 -11.32 -25.68
CA ALA A 46 2.22 -10.14 -25.83
C ALA A 46 1.72 -9.14 -26.89
N SER A 47 0.91 -9.57 -27.85
CA SER A 47 0.31 -8.70 -28.88
C SER A 47 -0.67 -7.69 -28.31
N ASP A 48 -1.24 -7.95 -27.14
CA ASP A 48 -2.27 -7.12 -26.53
C ASP A 48 -1.71 -6.04 -25.63
N GLU A 49 -0.42 -6.15 -25.24
CA GLU A 49 0.23 -5.19 -24.37
C GLU A 49 0.08 -3.73 -24.85
N PRO A 50 0.22 -3.40 -26.16
CA PRO A 50 0.01 -2.02 -26.62
C PRO A 50 -1.38 -1.49 -26.31
N LEU A 51 -2.42 -2.34 -26.39
CA LEU A 51 -3.78 -1.95 -26.07
C LEU A 51 -3.96 -1.67 -24.57
N LEU A 52 -3.38 -2.52 -23.70
CA LEU A 52 -3.42 -2.30 -22.26
C LEU A 52 -2.79 -0.96 -21.89
N ILE A 53 -1.59 -0.70 -22.41
CA ILE A 53 -0.86 0.54 -22.13
C ILE A 53 -1.65 1.75 -22.65
N HIS A 54 -2.23 1.65 -23.85
CA HIS A 54 -3.03 2.73 -24.43
C HIS A 54 -4.26 3.05 -23.56
N LYS A 55 -5.00 2.01 -23.11
CA LYS A 55 -6.14 2.17 -22.21
C LYS A 55 -5.77 2.80 -20.87
N PHE A 56 -4.63 2.40 -20.33
CA PHE A 56 -4.09 3.02 -19.12
C PHE A 56 -3.78 4.51 -19.34
N CYS A 57 -3.10 4.87 -20.44
CA CYS A 57 -2.78 6.25 -20.79
C CYS A 57 -4.05 7.12 -20.90
N GLU A 58 -5.04 6.66 -21.67
CA GLU A 58 -6.32 7.37 -21.84
C GLU A 58 -7.02 7.65 -20.50
N LEU A 59 -6.97 6.69 -19.57
CA LEU A 59 -7.58 6.86 -18.27
C LEU A 59 -6.77 7.78 -17.36
N ALA A 60 -5.44 7.60 -17.33
CA ALA A 60 -4.52 8.32 -16.44
C ALA A 60 -4.53 9.85 -16.69
N GLU A 61 -4.79 10.30 -17.92
CA GLU A 61 -4.91 11.73 -18.27
C GLU A 61 -5.99 12.48 -17.47
N ASN A 62 -6.94 11.76 -16.88
CA ASN A 62 -8.01 12.36 -16.09
C ASN A 62 -7.64 12.59 -14.61
N PHE A 63 -6.42 12.24 -14.20
CA PHE A 63 -5.99 12.31 -12.82
C PHE A 63 -4.74 13.16 -12.63
N SER A 64 -4.63 13.80 -11.47
CA SER A 64 -3.47 14.63 -11.11
C SER A 64 -2.42 13.88 -10.29
N SER A 65 -2.78 12.73 -9.73
CA SER A 65 -1.90 11.94 -8.89
C SER A 65 -2.05 10.45 -9.18
N ILE A 66 -0.94 9.71 -9.01
CA ILE A 66 -0.89 8.26 -9.14
C ILE A 66 -0.36 7.67 -7.85
N ILE A 67 -1.09 6.69 -7.30
CA ILE A 67 -0.78 6.03 -6.02
C ILE A 67 -0.45 4.57 -6.30
N HIS A 68 0.67 4.11 -5.76
CA HIS A 68 1.20 2.77 -5.99
C HIS A 68 2.06 2.30 -4.80
N PHE A 69 2.50 1.05 -4.85
CA PHE A 69 3.42 0.50 -3.87
C PHE A 69 4.76 0.12 -4.52
N ASN A 70 5.82 0.89 -4.24
CA ASN A 70 7.15 0.75 -4.85
C ASN A 70 7.18 0.96 -6.37
N GLY A 71 6.14 1.54 -6.96
CA GLY A 71 6.00 1.73 -8.40
C GLY A 71 6.99 2.71 -9.00
N ASP A 72 7.54 3.66 -8.21
CA ASP A 72 8.64 4.53 -8.65
C ASP A 72 9.89 3.74 -9.07
N ASN A 73 10.10 2.56 -8.49
CA ASN A 73 11.25 1.71 -8.80
C ASN A 73 10.94 0.64 -9.86
N PHE A 74 9.68 0.21 -9.99
CA PHE A 74 9.33 -0.89 -10.88
C PHE A 74 8.24 -0.52 -11.89
N ASP A 75 7.01 -0.29 -11.47
CA ASP A 75 5.83 -0.18 -12.34
C ASP A 75 5.94 0.97 -13.34
N ILE A 76 6.22 2.19 -12.85
CA ILE A 76 6.33 3.39 -13.68
C ILE A 76 7.46 3.26 -14.70
N PRO A 77 8.72 2.93 -14.31
CA PRO A 77 9.79 2.72 -15.26
C PRO A 77 9.56 1.54 -16.21
N PHE A 78 8.84 0.50 -15.78
CA PHE A 78 8.51 -0.63 -16.64
C PHE A 78 7.52 -0.18 -17.73
N LEU A 79 6.37 0.40 -17.36
CA LEU A 79 5.39 0.90 -18.31
C LEU A 79 5.96 1.97 -19.24
N THR A 80 6.75 2.90 -18.72
CA THR A 80 7.42 3.93 -19.54
C THR A 80 8.29 3.30 -20.61
N LYS A 81 9.07 2.28 -20.27
CA LYS A 81 9.91 1.58 -21.23
C LYS A 81 9.09 0.80 -22.26
N ARG A 82 8.02 0.14 -21.83
CA ARG A 82 7.13 -0.63 -22.72
C ARG A 82 6.35 0.29 -23.65
N ALA A 83 5.82 1.39 -23.15
CA ALA A 83 5.17 2.42 -23.97
C ALA A 83 6.10 2.96 -25.06
N ALA A 84 7.35 3.25 -24.72
CA ALA A 84 8.37 3.69 -25.69
C ALA A 84 8.67 2.62 -26.78
N ILE A 85 8.71 1.32 -26.41
CA ILE A 85 8.89 0.23 -27.39
C ILE A 85 7.73 0.17 -28.38
N HIS A 86 6.51 0.45 -27.92
CA HIS A 86 5.31 0.43 -28.76
C HIS A 86 4.97 1.78 -29.41
N ASN A 87 5.81 2.80 -29.22
CA ASN A 87 5.57 4.18 -29.70
C ASN A 87 4.27 4.79 -29.16
N ILE A 88 3.91 4.46 -27.91
CA ILE A 88 2.74 5.02 -27.22
C ILE A 88 3.22 6.19 -26.38
N PRO A 89 2.62 7.40 -26.51
CA PRO A 89 2.95 8.52 -25.65
C PRO A 89 2.41 8.27 -24.23
N LEU A 90 3.28 7.97 -23.29
CA LEU A 90 2.96 7.87 -21.86
C LEU A 90 3.58 9.06 -21.14
N ASN A 91 2.75 9.95 -20.62
CA ASN A 91 3.18 11.13 -19.89
C ASN A 91 2.69 11.08 -18.44
N LEU A 92 3.49 10.45 -17.58
CA LEU A 92 3.24 10.43 -16.14
C LEU A 92 3.99 11.55 -15.39
N ASP A 93 4.88 12.30 -16.05
CA ASP A 93 5.72 13.33 -15.42
C ASP A 93 4.89 14.48 -14.85
N ASN A 94 3.70 14.71 -15.39
CA ASN A 94 2.77 15.74 -14.92
C ASN A 94 1.91 15.27 -13.73
N MET A 95 1.94 13.98 -13.40
CA MET A 95 1.21 13.43 -12.27
C MET A 95 2.08 13.41 -11.02
N ARG A 96 1.48 13.72 -9.89
CA ARG A 96 2.15 13.54 -8.60
C ARG A 96 2.24 12.06 -8.26
N SER A 97 3.43 11.49 -8.22
CA SER A 97 3.66 10.12 -7.76
C SER A 97 3.59 10.05 -6.23
N ILE A 98 2.78 9.12 -5.71
CA ILE A 98 2.62 8.84 -4.28
C ILE A 98 2.97 7.37 -4.05
N ASP A 99 4.22 7.13 -3.65
CA ASP A 99 4.74 5.80 -3.39
C ASP A 99 4.50 5.39 -1.92
N LEU A 100 3.51 4.54 -1.68
CA LEU A 100 3.15 4.08 -0.34
C LEU A 100 4.26 3.27 0.34
N PHE A 101 5.13 2.58 -0.41
CA PHE A 101 6.32 1.94 0.14
C PHE A 101 7.27 2.96 0.77
N LYS A 102 7.52 4.09 0.09
CA LYS A 102 8.37 5.15 0.63
C LYS A 102 7.75 5.78 1.87
N HIS A 103 6.44 6.00 1.87
CA HIS A 103 5.71 6.48 3.04
C HIS A 103 5.83 5.50 4.22
N ALA A 104 5.51 4.22 4.02
CA ALA A 104 5.63 3.19 5.05
C ALA A 104 7.07 3.10 5.60
N LYS A 105 8.07 3.13 4.73
CA LYS A 105 9.49 3.10 5.12
C LYS A 105 9.92 4.37 5.87
N GLY A 106 9.35 5.51 5.52
CA GLY A 106 9.56 6.78 6.25
C GLY A 106 9.03 6.74 7.68
N LEU A 107 8.01 5.91 7.93
CA LEU A 107 7.37 5.72 9.24
C LEU A 107 8.04 4.63 10.11
N LYS A 108 9.22 4.13 9.76
CA LYS A 108 9.88 3.00 10.43
C LYS A 108 10.07 3.17 11.95
N SER A 109 10.28 4.39 12.43
CA SER A 109 10.41 4.70 13.85
C SER A 109 9.10 4.49 14.62
N ILE A 110 7.95 4.61 13.95
CA ILE A 110 6.61 4.45 14.51
C ILE A 110 6.10 3.04 14.29
N LEU A 111 6.13 2.54 13.05
CA LEU A 111 5.52 1.26 12.68
C LEU A 111 6.34 0.05 13.16
N ARG A 112 7.66 0.15 13.20
CA ARG A 112 8.62 -0.88 13.69
C ARG A 112 8.34 -2.28 13.12
N LEU A 113 7.98 -2.36 11.82
CA LEU A 113 7.67 -3.61 11.13
C LEU A 113 8.96 -4.36 10.76
N GLU A 114 8.89 -5.70 10.71
CA GLU A 114 10.01 -6.55 10.28
C GLU A 114 10.39 -6.32 8.82
N SER A 115 9.41 -6.06 7.97
CA SER A 115 9.60 -5.67 6.58
C SER A 115 8.57 -4.61 6.17
N TYR A 116 8.82 -3.95 5.02
CA TYR A 116 7.95 -2.89 4.50
C TYR A 116 7.38 -3.25 3.12
N ASN A 117 7.28 -4.55 2.78
CA ASN A 117 6.52 -4.98 1.61
C ASN A 117 5.02 -4.76 1.83
N GLN A 118 4.24 -4.79 0.76
CA GLN A 118 2.82 -4.50 0.80
C GLN A 118 2.07 -5.39 1.78
N THR A 119 2.29 -6.69 1.72
CA THR A 119 1.62 -7.68 2.59
C THR A 119 1.89 -7.44 4.08
N THR A 120 3.14 -7.07 4.46
CA THR A 120 3.46 -6.77 5.87
C THR A 120 2.72 -5.51 6.35
N VAL A 121 2.64 -4.47 5.51
CA VAL A 121 1.91 -3.24 5.85
C VAL A 121 0.41 -3.52 5.93
N GLU A 122 -0.13 -4.35 5.04
CA GLU A 122 -1.52 -4.80 5.07
C GLU A 122 -1.84 -5.54 6.38
N HIS A 123 -0.99 -6.50 6.77
CA HIS A 123 -1.17 -7.23 8.03
C HIS A 123 -1.18 -6.31 9.24
N PHE A 124 -0.29 -5.31 9.28
CA PHE A 124 -0.28 -4.30 10.33
C PHE A 124 -1.61 -3.55 10.42
N LEU A 125 -2.24 -3.26 9.27
CA LEU A 125 -3.53 -2.59 9.18
C LEU A 125 -4.74 -3.55 9.35
N GLY A 126 -4.50 -4.83 9.68
CA GLY A 126 -5.56 -5.83 9.83
C GLY A 126 -6.19 -6.26 8.50
N ILE A 127 -5.51 -6.03 7.38
CA ILE A 127 -5.98 -6.43 6.05
C ILE A 127 -5.54 -7.87 5.81
N HIS A 128 -6.50 -8.73 5.52
CA HIS A 128 -6.26 -10.14 5.17
C HIS A 128 -6.65 -10.36 3.71
N ARG A 129 -5.78 -11.07 2.99
CA ARG A 129 -5.98 -11.47 1.60
C ARG A 129 -6.52 -12.90 1.52
N ASN A 130 -7.29 -13.19 0.47
CA ASN A 130 -7.65 -14.55 0.08
C ASN A 130 -6.59 -15.15 -0.86
N ASP A 131 -5.90 -14.30 -1.59
CA ASP A 131 -4.80 -14.68 -2.46
C ASP A 131 -3.52 -14.93 -1.64
N THR A 132 -2.80 -16.02 -1.98
CA THR A 132 -1.55 -16.44 -1.35
C THR A 132 -0.40 -16.54 -2.33
N TYR A 133 -0.62 -16.18 -3.60
CA TYR A 133 0.39 -16.26 -4.65
C TYR A 133 1.41 -15.14 -4.55
N THR A 134 2.65 -15.47 -4.89
CA THR A 134 3.70 -14.47 -5.12
C THR A 134 3.74 -14.07 -6.60
N GLY A 135 4.24 -12.89 -6.92
CA GLY A 135 4.38 -12.45 -8.31
C GLY A 135 5.15 -13.43 -9.20
N GLY A 136 6.15 -14.17 -8.63
CA GLY A 136 6.86 -15.22 -9.35
C GLY A 136 6.00 -16.45 -9.69
N GLU A 137 5.03 -16.77 -8.84
CA GLU A 137 4.07 -17.85 -9.07
C GLU A 137 3.01 -17.43 -10.11
N LEU A 138 2.58 -16.17 -10.06
CA LEU A 138 1.64 -15.62 -11.05
C LEU A 138 2.18 -15.65 -12.47
N ILE A 139 3.48 -15.50 -12.69
CA ILE A 139 4.09 -15.70 -14.00
C ILE A 139 3.82 -17.11 -14.53
N LYS A 140 3.80 -18.12 -13.64
CA LYS A 140 3.47 -19.52 -14.04
C LYS A 140 1.98 -19.65 -14.34
N VAL A 141 1.13 -19.03 -13.50
CA VAL A 141 -0.34 -19.00 -13.74
C VAL A 141 -0.65 -18.34 -15.08
N TYR A 142 0.00 -17.21 -15.38
CA TYR A 142 -0.18 -16.53 -16.68
C TYR A 142 0.26 -17.38 -17.87
N LYS A 143 1.37 -18.12 -17.74
CA LYS A 143 1.80 -19.08 -18.79
C LYS A 143 0.77 -20.19 -19.02
N GLU A 144 0.15 -20.70 -17.94
CA GLU A 144 -0.94 -21.67 -18.04
C GLU A 144 -2.22 -21.03 -18.64
N TYR A 145 -2.52 -19.78 -18.31
CA TYR A 145 -3.63 -19.02 -18.88
C TYR A 145 -3.53 -18.97 -20.41
N ILE A 146 -2.43 -18.48 -20.97
CA ILE A 146 -2.25 -18.38 -22.43
C ILE A 146 -2.15 -19.75 -23.12
N LYS A 147 -1.63 -20.79 -22.44
CA LYS A 147 -1.54 -22.14 -22.98
C LYS A 147 -2.90 -22.84 -23.04
N ASN A 148 -3.80 -22.54 -22.10
CA ASN A 148 -5.06 -23.25 -21.94
C ASN A 148 -6.25 -22.59 -22.66
N VAL A 149 -6.03 -21.67 -23.60
CA VAL A 149 -7.09 -21.00 -24.38
C VAL A 149 -8.09 -22.00 -24.99
N GLN A 150 -7.64 -23.19 -25.38
CA GLN A 150 -8.50 -24.26 -25.95
C GLN A 150 -9.18 -25.12 -24.85
N LEU A 151 -8.96 -24.84 -23.57
CA LEU A 151 -9.51 -25.56 -22.41
C LEU A 151 -10.29 -24.58 -21.52
N PRO A 152 -11.54 -24.25 -21.85
CA PRO A 152 -12.27 -23.12 -21.25
C PRO A 152 -12.29 -23.09 -19.71
N ALA A 153 -12.47 -24.25 -19.05
CA ALA A 153 -12.49 -24.31 -17.58
C ALA A 153 -11.14 -23.94 -16.97
N LYS A 154 -10.04 -24.52 -17.46
CA LYS A 154 -8.68 -24.23 -16.96
C LYS A 154 -8.24 -22.79 -17.26
N HIS A 155 -8.65 -22.28 -18.42
CA HIS A 155 -8.40 -20.91 -18.83
C HIS A 155 -9.10 -19.95 -17.83
N ALA A 156 -10.39 -20.16 -17.56
CA ALA A 156 -11.17 -19.37 -16.62
C ALA A 156 -10.65 -19.43 -15.18
N ASP A 157 -10.16 -20.59 -14.73
CA ASP A 157 -9.53 -20.73 -13.40
C ASP A 157 -8.26 -19.89 -13.29
N SER A 158 -7.39 -19.93 -14.32
CA SER A 158 -6.17 -19.13 -14.35
C SER A 158 -6.47 -17.62 -14.41
N GLU A 159 -7.44 -17.21 -15.26
CA GLU A 159 -7.91 -15.84 -15.37
C GLU A 159 -8.39 -15.30 -14.01
N LYS A 160 -9.24 -16.08 -13.34
CA LYS A 160 -9.76 -15.71 -12.01
C LYS A 160 -8.65 -15.48 -10.99
N LEU A 161 -7.62 -16.33 -10.96
CA LEU A 161 -6.48 -16.18 -10.06
C LEU A 161 -5.68 -14.91 -10.34
N LEU A 162 -5.38 -14.63 -11.61
CA LEU A 162 -4.64 -13.44 -12.02
C LEU A 162 -5.40 -12.16 -11.67
N LEU A 163 -6.69 -12.11 -11.98
CA LEU A 163 -7.54 -10.97 -11.67
C LEU A 163 -7.74 -10.79 -10.16
N LEU A 164 -7.90 -11.88 -9.40
CA LEU A 164 -8.06 -11.80 -7.94
C LEU A 164 -6.81 -11.21 -7.28
N HIS A 165 -5.61 -11.68 -7.64
CA HIS A 165 -4.37 -11.18 -7.06
C HIS A 165 -4.24 -9.66 -7.25
N ASN A 166 -4.27 -9.20 -8.50
CA ASN A 166 -4.15 -7.77 -8.78
C ASN A 166 -5.32 -6.96 -8.21
N PHE A 167 -6.54 -7.51 -8.14
CA PHE A 167 -7.66 -6.86 -7.45
C PHE A 167 -7.38 -6.65 -5.97
N GLU A 168 -6.81 -7.66 -5.29
CA GLU A 168 -6.45 -7.54 -3.87
C GLU A 168 -5.28 -6.57 -3.65
N ASP A 169 -4.30 -6.52 -4.59
CA ASP A 169 -3.24 -5.51 -4.58
C ASP A 169 -3.81 -4.09 -4.65
N ILE A 170 -4.70 -3.83 -5.60
CA ILE A 170 -5.37 -2.53 -5.75
C ILE A 170 -6.22 -2.17 -4.52
N CYS A 171 -7.01 -3.11 -4.00
CA CYS A 171 -7.81 -2.89 -2.78
C CYS A 171 -6.91 -2.65 -1.57
N GLY A 172 -5.78 -3.33 -1.51
CA GLY A 172 -4.73 -3.12 -0.50
C GLY A 172 -4.17 -1.70 -0.54
N LEU A 173 -3.83 -1.18 -1.72
CA LEU A 173 -3.35 0.21 -1.90
C LEU A 173 -4.31 1.24 -1.30
N ILE A 174 -5.62 1.09 -1.58
CA ILE A 174 -6.65 2.00 -1.06
C ILE A 174 -6.61 2.04 0.47
N LYS A 175 -6.53 0.89 1.11
CA LYS A 175 -6.51 0.78 2.58
C LYS A 175 -5.17 1.24 3.16
N ILE A 176 -4.05 0.83 2.54
CA ILE A 176 -2.69 1.25 2.95
C ILE A 176 -2.54 2.77 2.89
N SER A 177 -3.23 3.46 2.00
CA SER A 177 -3.13 4.93 1.90
C SER A 177 -3.42 5.65 3.22
N SER A 178 -4.17 5.01 4.13
CA SER A 178 -4.45 5.54 5.48
C SER A 178 -3.21 5.70 6.36
N ILE A 179 -2.09 4.97 6.09
CA ILE A 179 -0.83 5.13 6.84
C ILE A 179 -0.28 6.55 6.77
N VAL A 180 -0.66 7.33 5.77
CA VAL A 180 -0.22 8.71 5.60
C VAL A 180 -0.60 9.57 6.81
N SER A 181 -1.68 9.23 7.54
CA SER A 181 -2.09 9.93 8.76
C SER A 181 -1.04 9.92 9.87
N TYR A 182 -0.19 8.87 9.95
CA TYR A 182 0.93 8.84 10.91
C TYR A 182 1.97 9.93 10.67
N ASN A 183 2.03 10.55 9.48
CA ASN A 183 2.90 11.69 9.23
C ASN A 183 2.56 12.90 10.11
N ASN A 184 1.32 13.00 10.61
CA ASN A 184 0.92 14.04 11.53
C ASN A 184 1.72 13.96 12.85
N ILE A 185 2.07 12.75 13.30
CA ILE A 185 2.91 12.53 14.47
C ILE A 185 4.35 13.00 14.18
N ILE A 186 4.94 12.54 13.05
CA ILE A 186 6.32 12.88 12.68
C ILE A 186 6.49 14.37 12.42
N ASN A 187 5.55 14.99 11.71
CA ASN A 187 5.58 16.39 11.34
C ASN A 187 5.12 17.31 12.47
N LYS A 188 4.80 16.74 13.65
CA LYS A 188 4.32 17.49 14.81
C LYS A 188 3.05 18.31 14.55
N HIS A 189 2.20 17.82 13.64
CA HIS A 189 0.86 18.36 13.44
C HIS A 189 -0.07 17.83 14.54
N ILE A 190 0.25 18.20 15.80
CA ILE A 190 -0.42 17.78 17.01
C ILE A 190 -0.78 19.01 17.81
N SER A 191 -1.94 18.98 18.45
CA SER A 191 -2.38 20.06 19.36
C SER A 191 -2.27 19.57 20.80
N TYR A 192 -1.61 20.37 21.64
CA TYR A 192 -1.53 20.08 23.06
C TYR A 192 -2.92 20.08 23.70
N LYS A 193 -3.18 19.08 24.52
CA LYS A 193 -4.43 18.95 25.29
C LYS A 193 -4.21 19.16 26.77
N ASP A 194 -3.33 18.37 27.38
CA ASP A 194 -3.21 18.30 28.83
C ASP A 194 -1.84 17.78 29.29
N ILE A 195 -1.53 18.00 30.57
CA ILE A 195 -0.38 17.45 31.29
C ILE A 195 -0.86 16.87 32.62
N GLU A 196 -0.50 15.63 32.86
CA GLU A 196 -0.78 14.92 34.11
C GLU A 196 0.54 14.45 34.72
N TYR A 197 0.66 14.62 36.05
CA TYR A 197 1.79 14.14 36.83
C TYR A 197 1.34 13.02 37.76
N THR A 198 1.92 11.83 37.60
CA THR A 198 1.69 10.66 38.45
C THR A 198 2.92 10.46 39.33
N PRO A 199 2.81 10.72 40.65
CA PRO A 199 3.92 10.53 41.59
C PRO A 199 4.26 9.04 41.80
N ALA A 200 5.50 8.75 42.16
CA ALA A 200 6.01 7.38 42.27
C ALA A 200 5.26 6.48 43.29
N TYR A 201 4.65 7.08 44.31
CA TYR A 201 3.95 6.33 45.36
C TYR A 201 2.55 5.86 44.98
N ASP A 202 1.97 6.35 43.88
CA ASP A 202 0.64 5.93 43.41
C ASP A 202 0.71 4.66 42.52
N ILE A 203 1.93 4.10 42.32
CA ILE A 203 2.15 2.94 41.43
C ILE A 203 2.29 1.64 42.23
N ALA A 204 1.98 1.64 43.53
CA ALA A 204 1.97 0.43 44.33
C ALA A 204 0.80 -0.48 43.85
N ASP A 205 1.12 -1.48 43.05
CA ASP A 205 0.19 -2.57 42.71
C ASP A 205 0.01 -3.43 43.97
N GLU A 206 -1.10 -3.27 44.68
CA GLU A 206 -1.46 -3.99 45.90
C GLU A 206 -1.47 -5.53 45.73
N SER A 207 -1.35 -6.04 44.48
CA SER A 207 -1.41 -7.47 44.15
C SER A 207 -0.03 -8.17 44.21
N LYS A 208 1.08 -7.48 44.35
CA LYS A 208 2.42 -8.08 44.35
C LYS A 208 3.22 -7.72 45.63
N GLN A 209 3.24 -8.65 46.57
CA GLN A 209 4.26 -8.67 47.62
C GLN A 209 5.65 -8.92 47.01
N SER A 210 6.29 -7.89 46.45
CA SER A 210 7.71 -7.91 46.10
C SER A 210 8.32 -6.59 46.53
N ASP A 211 9.44 -6.68 47.28
CA ASP A 211 10.18 -5.59 47.89
C ASP A 211 10.83 -4.56 46.93
N ASN A 212 10.37 -4.48 45.67
CA ASN A 212 10.81 -3.51 44.69
C ASN A 212 9.72 -2.47 44.45
N ILE A 213 9.64 -1.48 45.32
CA ILE A 213 8.86 -0.26 45.07
C ILE A 213 9.56 0.48 43.94
N SER A 214 8.94 0.52 42.77
CA SER A 214 9.40 1.38 41.67
C SER A 214 9.27 2.83 42.11
N SER A 215 10.39 3.52 42.28
CA SER A 215 10.43 4.95 42.62
C SER A 215 10.33 5.89 41.43
N THR A 216 9.70 5.43 40.33
CA THR A 216 9.62 6.17 39.09
C THR A 216 8.33 6.99 39.03
N ALA A 217 8.45 8.32 38.93
CA ALA A 217 7.34 9.21 38.65
C ALA A 217 7.13 9.34 37.10
N TYR A 218 5.91 9.60 36.67
CA TYR A 218 5.59 9.78 35.27
C TYR A 218 4.98 11.15 35.03
N ILE A 219 5.28 11.70 33.82
CA ILE A 219 4.60 12.86 33.28
C ILE A 219 3.90 12.39 32.02
N THR A 220 2.58 12.51 31.97
CA THR A 220 1.78 12.23 30.80
C THR A 220 1.46 13.52 30.08
N LEU A 221 1.89 13.65 28.83
CA LEU A 221 1.53 14.75 27.95
C LEU A 221 0.50 14.24 26.92
N SER A 222 -0.66 14.87 26.90
CA SER A 222 -1.75 14.51 25.98
C SER A 222 -1.83 15.50 24.82
N PHE A 223 -1.98 14.96 23.61
CA PHE A 223 -2.11 15.73 22.38
C PHE A 223 -3.30 15.19 21.57
N SER A 224 -3.88 16.04 20.71
CA SER A 224 -4.82 15.62 19.68
C SER A 224 -4.16 15.61 18.30
N LEU A 225 -4.56 14.65 17.48
CA LEU A 225 -4.23 14.56 16.07
C LEU A 225 -5.35 15.18 15.24
N PRO A 226 -5.05 15.77 14.06
CA PRO A 226 -6.07 16.30 13.15
C PRO A 226 -6.89 15.20 12.46
N GLU A 227 -6.39 13.98 12.40
CA GLU A 227 -7.02 12.82 11.77
C GLU A 227 -6.82 11.59 12.67
N GLU A 228 -7.78 10.67 12.63
CA GLU A 228 -7.67 9.37 13.31
C GLU A 228 -6.57 8.50 12.69
N LEU A 229 -5.93 7.70 13.53
CA LEU A 229 -4.93 6.73 13.08
C LEU A 229 -5.64 5.45 12.64
N PRO A 230 -5.15 4.75 11.62
CA PRO A 230 -5.75 3.49 11.19
C PRO A 230 -5.57 2.35 12.21
N VAL A 231 -4.51 2.40 13.01
CA VAL A 231 -4.22 1.44 14.09
C VAL A 231 -3.47 2.18 15.19
N SER A 232 -3.80 1.88 16.44
CA SER A 232 -3.08 2.42 17.61
C SER A 232 -1.64 1.93 17.65
N VAL A 233 -0.72 2.78 18.05
CA VAL A 233 0.70 2.44 18.22
C VAL A 233 1.16 2.68 19.65
N LEU A 234 2.00 1.78 20.15
CA LEU A 234 2.64 1.87 21.45
C LEU A 234 4.15 1.71 21.27
N LEU A 235 4.89 2.79 21.50
CA LEU A 235 6.35 2.79 21.45
C LEU A 235 6.89 2.96 22.85
N LYS A 236 7.76 2.04 23.28
CA LYS A 236 8.45 2.10 24.56
C LYS A 236 9.94 2.32 24.34
N ASP A 237 10.50 3.21 25.11
CA ASP A 237 11.92 3.49 25.22
C ASP A 237 12.32 3.51 26.69
N GLU A 238 13.61 3.64 27.00
CA GLU A 238 14.13 3.71 28.36
C GLU A 238 13.53 4.90 29.14
N TYR A 239 13.26 6.01 28.46
CA TYR A 239 12.86 7.28 29.07
C TYR A 239 11.41 7.70 28.81
N TYR A 240 10.72 7.07 27.85
CA TYR A 240 9.35 7.45 27.51
C TYR A 240 8.52 6.30 26.94
N VAL A 241 7.23 6.47 27.03
CA VAL A 241 6.24 5.66 26.32
C VAL A 241 5.42 6.60 25.44
N LEU A 242 5.42 6.37 24.13
CA LEU A 242 4.47 7.02 23.21
C LEU A 242 3.31 6.06 22.96
N ARG A 243 2.10 6.50 23.29
CA ARG A 243 0.86 5.81 22.98
C ARG A 243 0.02 6.73 22.08
N ALA A 244 -0.30 6.28 20.90
CA ALA A 244 -1.20 6.97 20.00
C ALA A 244 -2.37 6.04 19.69
N GLU A 245 -3.57 6.50 20.01
CA GLU A 245 -4.82 5.73 19.93
C GLU A 245 -5.70 6.21 18.78
N LEU A 246 -6.63 5.34 18.39
CA LEU A 246 -7.70 5.62 17.42
C LEU A 246 -8.59 6.77 17.89
#